data_33af48f5adb79fd3eb1d1c372de6e7f0
#
_entry.id   33af48f5adb79fd3eb1d1c372de6e7f0
#
_cell.length_a   1.000
_cell.length_b   1.000
_cell.length_c   1.000
_cell.angle_alpha   90.00
_cell.angle_beta   90.00
_cell.angle_gamma   90.00
#
_symmetry.space_group_name_H-M   'P 1'
#
loop_
_entity.id
_entity.type
_entity.pdbx_description
1 polymer ?
#
loop_
_entity_poly.entity_id
_entity_poly.type
_entity_poly.pdbx_seq_one_letter_code
_entity_poly.pdbx_strand_id
1 'polypeptide(L)'
;FHDWNFDYVLLDFLGDVVCGGFGLPIARDMCQKVIVVASNDLQSLYVANNVCSAVEYFRKLGGNVGVAGMVTNKDDGTGQAQAFCKAVGIPELASIPANEDIRRKSASYEIIGHPDGEWGPLFAELAENAAESPPHRPTPMTQDDLLSLFDGDEVGRLVGQLEGV
;
A
#
# COMPACT_ATOMS: atom_id res chain seq x y z
N PHE A 1 18.06 7.26 -16.02
CA PHE A 1 17.04 6.31 -16.53
C PHE A 1 16.73 6.55 -18.01
N HIS A 2 16.79 7.80 -18.51
CA HIS A 2 16.47 8.13 -19.91
C HIS A 2 17.31 7.34 -20.94
N ASP A 3 18.54 7.01 -20.61
CA ASP A 3 19.44 6.28 -21.52
C ASP A 3 19.17 4.77 -21.57
N TRP A 4 18.31 4.25 -20.70
CA TRP A 4 18.08 2.79 -20.57
C TRP A 4 16.88 2.31 -21.38
N ASN A 5 16.06 3.20 -21.89
CA ASN A 5 14.88 2.91 -22.74
C ASN A 5 13.92 1.86 -22.15
N PHE A 6 13.66 1.97 -20.84
CA PHE A 6 12.65 1.16 -20.17
C PHE A 6 11.28 1.82 -20.27
N ASP A 7 10.23 1.03 -20.47
CA ASP A 7 8.85 1.51 -20.42
C ASP A 7 8.42 1.82 -18.98
N TYR A 8 8.92 1.03 -18.01
CA TYR A 8 8.64 1.21 -16.58
C TYR A 8 9.92 1.02 -15.75
N VAL A 9 10.02 1.79 -14.69
CA VAL A 9 11.05 1.64 -13.64
C VAL A 9 10.35 1.53 -12.31
N LEU A 10 10.54 0.41 -11.62
CA LEU A 10 10.04 0.19 -10.27
C LEU A 10 11.15 0.48 -9.27
N LEU A 11 10.84 1.36 -8.31
CA LEU A 11 11.72 1.69 -7.20
C LEU A 11 11.14 1.05 -5.94
N ASP A 12 11.83 0.05 -5.41
CA ASP A 12 11.44 -0.65 -4.18
C ASP A 12 11.99 0.09 -2.96
N PHE A 13 11.10 0.51 -2.06
CA PHE A 13 11.43 1.21 -0.83
C PHE A 13 10.85 0.49 0.37
N LEU A 14 11.62 0.47 1.45
CA LEU A 14 11.09 0.11 2.76
C LEU A 14 9.97 1.07 3.16
N GLY A 15 8.89 0.55 3.75
CA GLY A 15 7.70 1.30 4.14
C GLY A 15 7.93 2.36 5.24
N ASP A 16 9.16 2.53 5.69
CA ASP A 16 9.52 3.54 6.69
C ASP A 16 9.74 4.90 6.03
N VAL A 17 8.70 5.73 6.08
CA VAL A 17 8.71 7.12 5.55
C VAL A 17 9.72 8.01 6.30
N VAL A 18 10.16 7.60 7.49
CA VAL A 18 11.07 8.35 8.36
C VAL A 18 12.50 8.36 7.79
N CYS A 19 12.89 7.32 7.07
CA CYS A 19 14.17 7.28 6.38
C CYS A 19 14.10 8.16 5.13
N GLY A 20 14.74 9.31 5.09
CA GLY A 20 14.72 10.28 3.97
C GLY A 20 14.89 9.73 2.54
N GLY A 21 15.05 8.40 2.39
CA GLY A 21 15.10 7.67 1.13
C GLY A 21 13.83 7.73 0.31
N PHE A 22 12.65 7.66 0.94
CA PHE A 22 11.36 7.74 0.25
C PHE A 22 11.08 9.13 -0.33
N GLY A 23 11.43 10.19 0.40
CA GLY A 23 11.16 11.56 -0.02
C GLY A 23 12.05 12.05 -1.16
N LEU A 24 13.25 11.50 -1.29
CA LEU A 24 14.22 11.98 -2.28
C LEU A 24 13.80 11.74 -3.74
N PRO A 25 13.34 10.54 -4.13
CA PRO A 25 12.83 10.30 -5.49
C PRO A 25 11.61 11.16 -5.84
N ILE A 26 10.73 11.40 -4.87
CA ILE A 26 9.57 12.26 -5.06
C ILE A 26 10.00 13.71 -5.24
N ALA A 27 10.86 14.22 -4.35
CA ALA A 27 11.35 15.59 -4.39
C ALA A 27 12.17 15.91 -5.65
N ARG A 28 12.71 14.89 -6.34
CA ARG A 28 13.47 15.03 -7.57
C ARG A 28 12.70 14.64 -8.83
N ASP A 29 11.37 14.51 -8.76
CA ASP A 29 10.51 14.07 -9.87
C ASP A 29 10.96 12.75 -10.52
N MET A 30 11.57 11.85 -9.73
CA MET A 30 12.03 10.55 -10.21
C MET A 30 10.92 9.51 -10.25
N CYS A 31 9.78 9.74 -9.60
CA CYS A 31 8.61 8.88 -9.66
C CYS A 31 7.33 9.69 -9.85
N GLN A 32 6.43 9.18 -10.65
CA GLN A 32 5.13 9.78 -10.93
C GLN A 32 4.02 9.16 -10.09
N LYS A 33 4.18 7.88 -9.73
CA LYS A 33 3.17 7.10 -9.01
C LYS A 33 3.79 6.36 -7.84
N VAL A 34 3.07 6.30 -6.74
CA VAL A 34 3.39 5.49 -5.57
C VAL A 34 2.36 4.36 -5.48
N ILE A 35 2.81 3.13 -5.37
CA ILE A 35 1.98 1.97 -5.03
C ILE A 35 2.22 1.69 -3.55
N VAL A 36 1.16 1.71 -2.76
CA VAL A 36 1.21 1.37 -1.34
C VAL A 36 0.96 -0.13 -1.19
N VAL A 37 1.76 -0.82 -0.40
CA VAL A 37 1.53 -2.23 -0.05
C VAL A 37 1.29 -2.31 1.44
N ALA A 38 0.12 -2.81 1.85
CA ALA A 38 -0.28 -2.91 3.25
C ALA A 38 -1.11 -4.18 3.49
N SER A 39 -1.22 -4.60 4.72
CA SER A 39 -2.13 -5.65 5.21
C SER A 39 -3.30 -5.04 6.00
N ASN A 40 -4.24 -5.88 6.42
CA ASN A 40 -5.43 -5.43 7.16
C ASN A 40 -5.14 -5.02 8.63
N ASP A 41 -3.92 -5.15 9.12
CA ASP A 41 -3.58 -4.77 10.50
C ASP A 41 -3.38 -3.26 10.68
N LEU A 42 -3.66 -2.79 11.89
CA LEU A 42 -3.59 -1.37 12.26
C LEU A 42 -2.21 -0.75 11.98
N GLN A 43 -1.14 -1.46 12.32
CA GLN A 43 0.21 -0.94 12.14
C GLN A 43 0.54 -0.73 10.66
N SER A 44 0.15 -1.68 9.81
CA SER A 44 0.35 -1.61 8.37
C SER A 44 -0.44 -0.45 7.75
N LEU A 45 -1.72 -0.27 8.14
CA LEU A 45 -2.55 0.82 7.65
C LEU A 45 -2.11 2.18 8.22
N TYR A 46 -1.57 2.24 9.43
CA TYR A 46 -0.95 3.45 9.96
C TYR A 46 0.24 3.89 9.11
N VAL A 47 1.12 2.96 8.72
CA VAL A 47 2.24 3.26 7.82
C VAL A 47 1.74 3.67 6.43
N ALA A 48 0.73 2.99 5.89
CA ALA A 48 0.10 3.37 4.62
C ALA A 48 -0.44 4.80 4.64
N ASN A 49 -1.09 5.20 5.75
CA ASN A 49 -1.58 6.57 5.94
C ASN A 49 -0.45 7.60 6.01
N ASN A 50 0.68 7.25 6.63
CA ASN A 50 1.87 8.11 6.65
C ASN A 50 2.46 8.28 5.24
N VAL A 51 2.46 7.23 4.40
CA VAL A 51 2.86 7.33 2.99
C VAL A 51 1.94 8.28 2.24
N CYS A 52 0.62 8.16 2.40
CA CYS A 52 -0.36 9.09 1.82
C CYS A 52 -0.11 10.54 2.26
N SER A 53 0.19 10.75 3.55
CA SER A 53 0.51 12.06 4.11
C SER A 53 1.78 12.65 3.49
N ALA A 54 2.80 11.82 3.30
CA ALA A 54 4.05 12.24 2.69
C ALA A 54 3.87 12.62 1.21
N VAL A 55 3.12 11.83 0.44
CA VAL A 55 2.79 12.15 -0.96
C VAL A 55 2.07 13.50 -1.05
N GLU A 56 1.07 13.74 -0.20
CA GLU A 56 0.33 15.02 -0.17
C GLU A 56 1.23 16.19 0.24
N TYR A 57 2.15 15.99 1.19
CA TYR A 57 3.12 16.98 1.58
C TYR A 57 4.03 17.40 0.39
N PHE A 58 4.60 16.44 -0.31
CA PHE A 58 5.46 16.74 -1.48
C PHE A 58 4.69 17.39 -2.62
N ARG A 59 3.43 17.00 -2.83
CA ARG A 59 2.56 17.67 -3.81
C ARG A 59 2.33 19.15 -3.47
N LYS A 60 2.11 19.48 -2.22
CA LYS A 60 1.97 20.86 -1.74
C LYS A 60 3.24 21.69 -1.97
N LEU A 61 4.39 21.02 -2.03
CA LEU A 61 5.68 21.65 -2.39
C LEU A 61 5.89 21.76 -3.91
N GLY A 62 4.92 21.37 -4.73
CA GLY A 62 4.99 21.48 -6.19
C GLY A 62 5.40 20.18 -6.91
N GLY A 63 5.56 19.07 -6.22
CA GLY A 63 5.84 17.76 -6.81
C GLY A 63 4.66 17.21 -7.64
N ASN A 64 4.97 16.48 -8.71
CA ASN A 64 3.98 15.86 -9.59
C ASN A 64 3.82 14.37 -9.35
N VAL A 65 3.70 13.96 -8.08
CA VAL A 65 3.53 12.57 -7.65
C VAL A 65 2.11 12.35 -7.15
N GLY A 66 1.59 11.14 -7.29
CA GLY A 66 0.33 10.71 -6.69
C GLY A 66 0.37 9.24 -6.31
N VAL A 67 -0.65 8.77 -5.62
CA VAL A 67 -0.81 7.36 -5.27
C VAL A 67 -1.57 6.66 -6.39
N ALA A 68 -0.96 5.65 -7.04
CA ALA A 68 -1.67 4.82 -8.02
C ALA A 68 -2.78 4.00 -7.35
N GLY A 69 -2.54 3.54 -6.15
CA GLY A 69 -3.47 2.75 -5.35
C GLY A 69 -2.72 1.91 -4.32
N MET A 70 -3.45 1.01 -3.69
CA MET A 70 -2.93 0.11 -2.67
C MET A 70 -3.06 -1.36 -3.11
N VAL A 71 -2.07 -2.16 -2.76
CA VAL A 71 -2.13 -3.62 -2.81
C VAL A 71 -2.35 -4.11 -1.38
N THR A 72 -3.45 -4.80 -1.16
CA THR A 72 -3.69 -5.50 0.11
C THR A 72 -2.88 -6.79 0.09
N ASN A 73 -1.85 -6.89 0.94
CA ASN A 73 -1.01 -8.07 1.05
C ASN A 73 -1.40 -8.88 2.29
N LYS A 74 -1.37 -10.20 2.19
CA LYS A 74 -1.82 -11.12 3.25
C LYS A 74 -3.26 -10.82 3.67
N ASP A 75 -4.12 -10.57 2.71
CA ASP A 75 -5.53 -10.30 2.97
C ASP A 75 -6.17 -11.51 3.69
N ASP A 76 -6.69 -11.25 4.87
CA ASP A 76 -7.38 -12.21 5.74
C ASP A 76 -8.93 -12.11 5.62
N GLY A 77 -9.41 -11.22 4.74
CA GLY A 77 -10.83 -11.01 4.47
C GLY A 77 -11.55 -10.13 5.51
N THR A 78 -10.83 -9.48 6.42
CA THR A 78 -11.45 -8.62 7.45
C THR A 78 -11.91 -7.27 6.93
N GLY A 79 -11.34 -6.79 5.80
CA GLY A 79 -11.86 -5.65 5.03
C GLY A 79 -11.37 -4.26 5.47
N GLN A 80 -10.48 -4.16 6.46
CA GLN A 80 -9.95 -2.86 6.93
C GLN A 80 -9.17 -2.14 5.83
N ALA A 81 -8.39 -2.87 5.02
CA ALA A 81 -7.63 -2.31 3.91
C ALA A 81 -8.53 -1.68 2.85
N GLN A 82 -9.65 -2.35 2.49
CA GLN A 82 -10.65 -1.84 1.56
C GLN A 82 -11.35 -0.60 2.12
N ALA A 83 -11.71 -0.62 3.42
CA ALA A 83 -12.30 0.52 4.10
C ALA A 83 -11.32 1.71 4.12
N PHE A 84 -10.04 1.47 4.39
CA PHE A 84 -8.98 2.46 4.32
C PHE A 84 -8.87 3.08 2.92
N CYS A 85 -8.76 2.26 1.87
CA CYS A 85 -8.69 2.74 0.48
C CYS A 85 -9.84 3.68 0.14
N LYS A 86 -11.06 3.28 0.53
CA LYS A 86 -12.26 4.10 0.32
C LYS A 86 -12.20 5.42 1.09
N ALA A 87 -11.75 5.39 2.34
CA ALA A 87 -11.68 6.58 3.19
C ALA A 87 -10.64 7.60 2.69
N VAL A 88 -9.46 7.13 2.26
CA VAL A 88 -8.40 8.02 1.76
C VAL A 88 -8.57 8.40 0.28
N GLY A 89 -9.50 7.76 -0.45
CA GLY A 89 -9.81 8.07 -1.84
C GLY A 89 -8.81 7.53 -2.86
N ILE A 90 -8.27 6.34 -2.62
CA ILE A 90 -7.40 5.62 -3.56
C ILE A 90 -8.00 4.26 -3.94
N PRO A 91 -7.76 3.73 -5.14
CA PRO A 91 -8.23 2.38 -5.49
C PRO A 91 -7.42 1.29 -4.80
N GLU A 92 -8.06 0.14 -4.55
CA GLU A 92 -7.35 -1.12 -4.34
C GLU A 92 -6.94 -1.67 -5.72
N LEU A 93 -5.65 -1.88 -5.93
CA LEU A 93 -5.12 -2.40 -7.19
C LEU A 93 -5.21 -3.92 -7.28
N ALA A 94 -5.01 -4.58 -6.16
CA ALA A 94 -5.16 -6.03 -6.00
C ALA A 94 -5.25 -6.40 -4.52
N SER A 95 -5.85 -7.55 -4.24
CA SER A 95 -5.81 -8.22 -2.95
C SER A 95 -5.08 -9.55 -3.09
N ILE A 96 -3.97 -9.70 -2.36
CA ILE A 96 -3.17 -10.93 -2.30
C ILE A 96 -3.53 -11.66 -1.02
N PRO A 97 -4.17 -12.83 -1.09
CA PRO A 97 -4.68 -13.50 0.10
C PRO A 97 -3.57 -13.97 1.05
N ALA A 98 -3.89 -14.06 2.33
CA ALA A 98 -3.09 -14.78 3.32
C ALA A 98 -3.15 -16.28 2.99
N ASN A 99 -2.20 -16.78 2.21
CA ASN A 99 -2.19 -18.14 1.69
C ASN A 99 -0.89 -18.86 2.03
N GLU A 100 -1.00 -20.13 2.44
CA GLU A 100 0.15 -20.94 2.84
C GLU A 100 1.09 -21.26 1.66
N ASP A 101 0.56 -21.46 0.45
CA ASP A 101 1.40 -21.70 -0.74
C ASP A 101 2.23 -20.47 -1.08
N ILE A 102 1.62 -19.27 -1.04
CA ILE A 102 2.35 -18.01 -1.22
C ILE A 102 3.46 -17.88 -0.17
N ARG A 103 3.15 -18.15 1.11
CA ARG A 103 4.12 -18.11 2.21
C ARG A 103 5.28 -19.08 1.99
N ARG A 104 4.98 -20.31 1.59
CA ARG A 104 5.97 -21.37 1.34
C ARG A 104 6.87 -20.99 0.15
N LYS A 105 6.30 -20.57 -0.98
CA LYS A 105 7.04 -20.15 -2.17
C LYS A 105 7.96 -18.96 -1.85
N SER A 106 7.44 -17.96 -1.13
CA SER A 106 8.25 -16.82 -0.68
C SER A 106 9.45 -17.25 0.17
N ALA A 107 9.25 -18.18 1.12
CA ALA A 107 10.32 -18.71 1.97
C ALA A 107 11.36 -19.51 1.19
N SER A 108 10.99 -20.08 0.03
CA SER A 108 11.88 -20.84 -0.88
C SER A 108 12.49 -19.97 -1.97
N TYR A 109 12.27 -18.65 -1.95
CA TYR A 109 12.72 -17.71 -3.00
C TYR A 109 12.17 -18.03 -4.39
N GLU A 110 10.99 -18.67 -4.47
CA GLU A 110 10.28 -18.92 -5.71
C GLU A 110 9.54 -17.66 -6.19
N ILE A 111 9.47 -17.48 -7.51
CA ILE A 111 8.68 -16.39 -8.10
C ILE A 111 7.19 -16.75 -8.00
N ILE A 112 6.44 -16.04 -7.17
CA ILE A 112 5.03 -16.30 -6.92
C ILE A 112 4.18 -15.94 -8.15
N GLY A 113 4.44 -14.78 -8.75
CA GLY A 113 3.72 -14.24 -9.91
C GLY A 113 4.24 -14.74 -11.26
N HIS A 114 4.79 -15.98 -11.35
CA HIS A 114 5.18 -16.55 -12.62
C HIS A 114 3.98 -16.67 -13.56
N PRO A 115 4.04 -16.24 -14.84
CA PRO A 115 2.88 -16.22 -15.75
C PRO A 115 2.14 -17.55 -15.86
N ASP A 116 2.87 -18.67 -15.87
CA ASP A 116 2.32 -20.02 -15.94
C ASP A 116 1.95 -20.60 -14.57
N GLY A 117 2.11 -19.84 -13.49
CA GLY A 117 1.81 -20.25 -12.12
C GLY A 117 0.37 -19.97 -11.71
N GLU A 118 -0.06 -20.60 -10.63
CA GLU A 118 -1.40 -20.42 -10.03
C GLU A 118 -1.73 -18.93 -9.77
N TRP A 119 -0.75 -18.16 -9.33
CA TRP A 119 -0.89 -16.74 -8.97
C TRP A 119 -0.58 -15.78 -10.12
N GLY A 120 -0.14 -16.30 -11.28
CA GLY A 120 0.22 -15.50 -12.45
C GLY A 120 -0.89 -14.52 -12.88
N PRO A 121 -2.16 -14.95 -13.01
CA PRO A 121 -3.26 -14.06 -13.39
C PRO A 121 -3.47 -12.89 -12.42
N LEU A 122 -3.36 -13.12 -11.10
CA LEU A 122 -3.48 -12.08 -10.09
C LEU A 122 -2.39 -10.99 -10.25
N PHE A 123 -1.16 -11.41 -10.49
CA PHE A 123 -0.04 -10.46 -10.67
C PHE A 123 -0.08 -9.76 -12.04
N ALA A 124 -0.64 -10.41 -13.07
CA ALA A 124 -0.87 -9.77 -14.36
C ALA A 124 -1.94 -8.66 -14.23
N GLU A 125 -3.06 -8.95 -13.58
CA GLU A 125 -4.09 -7.96 -13.29
C GLU A 125 -3.56 -6.80 -12.44
N LEU A 126 -2.77 -7.10 -11.41
CA LEU A 126 -2.10 -6.07 -10.60
C LEU A 126 -1.22 -5.16 -11.48
N ALA A 127 -0.44 -5.74 -12.40
CA ALA A 127 0.43 -4.97 -13.28
C ALA A 127 -0.37 -4.05 -14.22
N GLU A 128 -1.48 -4.54 -14.79
CA GLU A 128 -2.39 -3.75 -15.62
C GLU A 128 -3.04 -2.62 -14.80
N ASN A 129 -3.61 -2.93 -13.64
CA ASN A 129 -4.23 -1.95 -12.75
C ASN A 129 -3.23 -0.86 -12.32
N ALA A 130 -2.00 -1.23 -11.98
CA ALA A 130 -0.96 -0.28 -11.61
C ALA A 130 -0.51 0.61 -12.77
N ALA A 131 -0.42 0.05 -13.99
CA ALA A 131 -0.06 0.80 -15.19
C ALA A 131 -1.15 1.80 -15.59
N GLU A 132 -2.42 1.38 -15.56
CA GLU A 132 -3.57 2.19 -16.00
C GLU A 132 -4.04 3.20 -14.97
N SER A 133 -3.89 2.90 -13.66
CA SER A 133 -4.36 3.79 -12.61
C SER A 133 -3.66 5.15 -12.68
N PRO A 134 -4.42 6.26 -12.69
CA PRO A 134 -3.83 7.60 -12.64
C PRO A 134 -3.23 7.89 -11.26
N PRO A 135 -2.36 8.90 -11.13
CA PRO A 135 -1.85 9.35 -9.84
C PRO A 135 -2.96 10.07 -9.04
N HIS A 136 -3.57 9.38 -8.08
CA HIS A 136 -4.60 9.92 -7.19
C HIS A 136 -4.01 10.86 -6.13
N ARG A 137 -4.88 11.74 -5.60
CA ARG A 137 -4.59 12.60 -4.45
C ARG A 137 -5.23 11.99 -3.21
N PRO A 138 -4.46 11.35 -2.35
CA PRO A 138 -5.04 10.78 -1.13
C PRO A 138 -5.46 11.89 -0.16
N THR A 139 -6.51 11.61 0.61
CA THR A 139 -6.87 12.40 1.79
C THR A 139 -6.50 11.60 3.03
N PRO A 140 -5.34 11.84 3.65
CA PRO A 140 -4.92 11.07 4.81
C PRO A 140 -5.92 11.18 5.96
N MET A 141 -6.11 10.08 6.67
CA MET A 141 -7.01 9.99 7.82
C MET A 141 -6.34 10.59 9.07
N THR A 142 -7.17 11.12 9.99
CA THR A 142 -6.71 11.38 11.36
C THR A 142 -6.43 10.07 12.10
N GLN A 143 -5.72 10.13 13.21
CA GLN A 143 -5.47 8.93 14.02
C GLN A 143 -6.78 8.31 14.54
N ASP A 144 -7.73 9.12 14.98
CA ASP A 144 -9.01 8.66 15.50
C ASP A 144 -9.85 8.00 14.40
N ASP A 145 -9.89 8.58 13.18
CA ASP A 145 -10.58 7.99 12.04
C ASP A 145 -9.95 6.64 11.65
N LEU A 146 -8.62 6.55 11.68
CA LEU A 146 -7.92 5.31 11.37
C LEU A 146 -8.23 4.21 12.40
N LEU A 147 -8.24 4.56 13.69
CA LEU A 147 -8.60 3.62 14.76
C LEU A 147 -10.05 3.14 14.61
N SER A 148 -10.96 4.00 14.15
CA SER A 148 -12.38 3.65 13.96
C SER A 148 -12.59 2.52 12.92
N LEU A 149 -11.63 2.28 12.01
CA LEU A 149 -11.68 1.15 11.10
C LEU A 149 -11.59 -0.22 11.82
N PHE A 150 -11.12 -0.19 13.05
CA PHE A 150 -10.93 -1.38 13.90
C PHE A 150 -11.94 -1.45 15.04
N ASP A 151 -12.88 -0.48 15.14
CA ASP A 151 -13.95 -0.49 16.12
C ASP A 151 -14.90 -1.68 15.85
N GLY A 152 -14.88 -2.66 16.75
CA GLY A 152 -15.65 -3.90 16.62
C GLY A 152 -14.80 -5.15 16.49
N ASP A 153 -13.52 -5.04 16.17
CA ASP A 153 -12.56 -6.14 16.18
C ASP A 153 -12.08 -6.48 17.62
N GLU A 154 -11.58 -7.70 17.80
CA GLU A 154 -11.11 -8.18 19.13
C GLU A 154 -10.06 -7.26 19.77
N VAL A 155 -9.26 -6.58 18.97
CA VAL A 155 -8.23 -5.62 19.43
C VAL A 155 -8.88 -4.39 20.07
N GLY A 156 -9.94 -3.86 19.49
CA GLY A 156 -10.71 -2.76 20.08
C GLY A 156 -11.37 -3.15 21.40
N ARG A 157 -11.79 -4.42 21.54
CA ARG A 157 -12.32 -4.95 22.82
C ARG A 157 -11.26 -5.07 23.89
N LEU A 158 -10.04 -5.45 23.55
CA LEU A 158 -8.93 -5.58 24.50
C LEU A 158 -8.43 -4.22 25.00
N VAL A 159 -8.36 -3.22 24.12
CA VAL A 159 -7.99 -1.84 24.50
C VAL A 159 -9.05 -1.23 25.42
N GLY A 160 -10.33 -1.40 25.10
CA GLY A 160 -11.44 -0.92 25.95
C GLY A 160 -11.51 -1.61 27.33
N GLN A 161 -10.97 -2.83 27.47
CA GLN A 161 -10.86 -3.53 28.77
C GLN A 161 -9.71 -3.01 29.64
N LEU A 162 -8.66 -2.43 29.03
CA LEU A 162 -7.51 -1.86 29.76
C LEU A 162 -7.76 -0.44 30.25
N GLU A 163 -8.66 0.30 29.62
CA GLU A 163 -9.06 1.67 30.04
C GLU A 163 -10.14 1.67 31.12
N GLY A 164 -10.71 0.53 31.46
CA GLY A 164 -11.78 0.35 32.46
C GLY A 164 -11.31 -0.19 33.82
N VAL A 165 -9.98 -0.15 34.14
CA VAL A 165 -9.44 -0.61 35.44
C VAL A 165 -8.87 0.57 36.24
#